data_c50f49cb52eac83e15cfd6cbd483632c
#
_entry.id   c50f49cb52eac83e15cfd6cbd483632c
#
_cell.length_a   1.000
_cell.length_b   1.000
_cell.length_c   1.000
_cell.angle_alpha   90.00
_cell.angle_beta   90.00
_cell.angle_gamma   90.00
#
_symmetry.space_group_name_H-M   'P 1'
#
loop_
_entity.id
_entity.type
_entity.pdbx_description
1 polymer ?
#
loop_
_entity_poly.entity_id
_entity_poly.type
_entity_poly.pdbx_seq_one_letter_code
_entity_poly.pdbx_strand_id
1 'polypeptide(L)'
;MKNIENYKVVADSIATLLFPHAEVIVHEVQSQTVVHIANNFSKRKLGDDSALDQELGDFRSTPSIGPYEKINWNGQKIRSITSVLYDQKGNAEYLLCINLNFSVLEQAHLALQAFFQVHRLIPQPDTLFKDDWQERINTFLHAWLQQHNLSLRTLKIKDKRNLVEALFAEGAFDGRSGADYVANVLNMGRATVYKYLKALRG
;
A
#
# COMPACT_ATOMS: atom_id res chain seq x y z
N MET A 1 32.01 -28.18 -3.54
CA MET A 1 31.87 -26.94 -2.72
C MET A 1 30.48 -26.97 -2.15
N LYS A 2 30.34 -26.84 -0.83
CA LYS A 2 29.02 -26.80 -0.19
C LYS A 2 28.24 -25.59 -0.72
N ASN A 3 26.97 -25.77 -1.10
CA ASN A 3 26.12 -24.71 -1.64
C ASN A 3 25.80 -23.60 -0.62
N ILE A 4 26.22 -23.76 0.64
CA ILE A 4 25.91 -22.83 1.73
C ILE A 4 26.31 -21.38 1.44
N GLU A 5 27.44 -21.14 0.76
CA GLU A 5 27.87 -19.76 0.46
C GLU A 5 26.88 -19.04 -0.45
N ASN A 6 26.29 -19.74 -1.41
CA ASN A 6 25.23 -19.18 -2.25
C ASN A 6 23.98 -18.86 -1.44
N TYR A 7 23.63 -19.72 -0.50
CA TYR A 7 22.47 -19.51 0.36
C TYR A 7 22.65 -18.34 1.33
N LYS A 8 23.87 -18.14 1.84
CA LYS A 8 24.22 -16.95 2.64
C LYS A 8 24.03 -15.68 1.84
N VAL A 9 24.54 -15.63 0.60
CA VAL A 9 24.39 -14.45 -0.28
C VAL A 9 22.90 -14.14 -0.53
N VAL A 10 22.06 -15.17 -0.75
CA VAL A 10 20.62 -14.97 -0.92
C VAL A 10 19.99 -14.47 0.37
N ALA A 11 20.33 -15.04 1.52
CA ALA A 11 19.84 -14.61 2.83
C ALA A 11 20.18 -13.15 3.11
N ASP A 12 21.44 -12.76 2.89
CA ASP A 12 21.92 -11.39 3.08
C ASP A 12 21.23 -10.40 2.13
N SER A 13 21.00 -10.81 0.88
CA SER A 13 20.29 -9.97 -0.11
C SER A 13 18.85 -9.70 0.31
N ILE A 14 18.12 -10.72 0.75
CA ILE A 14 16.74 -10.57 1.22
C ILE A 14 16.69 -9.69 2.47
N ALA A 15 17.56 -9.96 3.44
CA ALA A 15 17.62 -9.17 4.67
C ALA A 15 17.98 -7.71 4.42
N THR A 16 18.91 -7.45 3.48
CA THR A 16 19.31 -6.09 3.09
C THR A 16 18.17 -5.35 2.39
N LEU A 17 17.48 -6.01 1.45
CA LEU A 17 16.36 -5.42 0.70
C LEU A 17 15.21 -4.99 1.62
N LEU A 18 14.95 -5.78 2.66
CA LEU A 18 13.82 -5.58 3.58
C LEU A 18 14.28 -5.00 4.94
N PHE A 19 15.51 -4.50 5.03
CA PHE A 19 16.04 -3.92 6.27
C PHE A 19 15.21 -2.72 6.74
N PRO A 20 14.95 -2.58 8.04
CA PRO A 20 15.35 -3.45 9.18
C PRO A 20 14.32 -4.55 9.51
N HIS A 21 13.34 -4.79 8.65
CA HIS A 21 12.13 -5.55 8.96
C HIS A 21 12.23 -7.06 8.71
N ALA A 22 13.22 -7.53 7.95
CA ALA A 22 13.41 -8.95 7.71
C ALA A 22 14.70 -9.48 8.35
N GLU A 23 14.59 -10.64 8.99
CA GLU A 23 15.69 -11.50 9.40
C GLU A 23 15.64 -12.76 8.57
N VAL A 24 16.79 -13.21 8.09
CA VAL A 24 16.88 -14.48 7.37
C VAL A 24 17.86 -15.41 8.07
N ILE A 25 17.39 -16.61 8.39
CA ILE A 25 18.16 -17.63 9.12
C ILE A 25 18.33 -18.84 8.24
N VAL A 26 19.55 -19.37 8.16
CA VAL A 26 19.84 -20.65 7.53
C VAL A 26 20.17 -21.68 8.62
N HIS A 27 19.44 -22.78 8.60
CA HIS A 27 19.68 -23.91 9.49
C HIS A 27 20.26 -25.09 8.67
N GLU A 28 21.22 -25.78 9.22
CA GLU A 28 21.71 -27.04 8.66
C GLU A 28 20.90 -28.20 9.23
N VAL A 29 20.33 -29.02 8.36
CA VAL A 29 19.43 -30.12 8.78
C VAL A 29 20.19 -31.21 9.50
N GLN A 30 21.42 -31.53 9.05
CA GLN A 30 22.21 -32.65 9.62
C GLN A 30 22.65 -32.33 11.04
N SER A 31 23.19 -31.15 11.31
CA SER A 31 23.63 -30.73 12.63
C SER A 31 22.52 -30.20 13.51
N GLN A 32 21.35 -29.91 12.93
CA GLN A 32 20.21 -29.24 13.58
C GLN A 32 20.60 -27.89 14.21
N THR A 33 21.49 -27.13 13.58
CA THR A 33 21.98 -25.86 14.12
C THR A 33 21.80 -24.71 13.15
N VAL A 34 21.78 -23.50 13.72
CA VAL A 34 21.82 -22.25 12.97
C VAL A 34 23.22 -22.04 12.41
N VAL A 35 23.34 -21.94 11.09
CA VAL A 35 24.64 -21.77 10.39
C VAL A 35 24.83 -20.39 9.77
N HIS A 36 23.76 -19.60 9.62
CA HIS A 36 23.82 -18.23 9.15
C HIS A 36 22.63 -17.40 9.63
N ILE A 37 22.86 -16.13 9.96
CA ILE A 37 21.80 -15.17 10.32
C ILE A 37 22.11 -13.82 9.66
N ALA A 38 21.19 -13.32 8.89
CA ALA A 38 21.22 -11.99 8.31
C ALA A 38 20.20 -11.08 9.01
N ASN A 39 20.61 -9.89 9.46
CA ASN A 39 19.80 -8.93 10.20
C ASN A 39 19.12 -9.52 11.46
N ASN A 40 19.95 -9.95 12.41
CA ASN A 40 19.54 -10.66 13.63
C ASN A 40 18.70 -9.78 14.58
N PHE A 41 17.38 -9.89 14.55
CA PHE A 41 16.48 -9.29 15.52
C PHE A 41 15.86 -10.31 16.51
N SER A 42 16.02 -11.61 16.25
CA SER A 42 15.52 -12.68 17.13
C SER A 42 16.43 -12.96 18.31
N LYS A 43 17.65 -12.40 18.34
CA LYS A 43 18.72 -12.66 19.31
C LYS A 43 19.28 -14.09 19.28
N ARG A 44 19.05 -14.84 18.20
CA ARG A 44 19.66 -16.15 18.00
C ARG A 44 21.16 -16.03 17.74
N LYS A 45 21.88 -17.12 17.96
CA LYS A 45 23.31 -17.18 17.72
C LYS A 45 23.64 -18.29 16.72
N LEU A 46 24.75 -18.15 16.05
CA LEU A 46 25.30 -19.27 15.27
C LEU A 46 25.60 -20.45 16.18
N GLY A 47 25.21 -21.65 15.76
CA GLY A 47 25.32 -22.87 16.54
C GLY A 47 24.17 -23.15 17.51
N ASP A 48 23.21 -22.20 17.65
CA ASP A 48 21.99 -22.47 18.44
C ASP A 48 21.22 -23.64 17.82
N ASP A 49 20.60 -24.45 18.68
CA ASP A 49 19.72 -25.54 18.27
C ASP A 49 18.55 -24.98 17.44
N SER A 50 18.32 -25.61 16.32
CA SER A 50 17.24 -25.27 15.39
C SER A 50 15.86 -25.66 15.92
N ALA A 51 15.81 -26.53 16.96
CA ALA A 51 14.59 -27.14 17.49
C ALA A 51 13.72 -27.77 16.37
N LEU A 52 14.40 -28.36 15.39
CA LEU A 52 13.72 -29.09 14.30
C LEU A 52 13.19 -30.38 14.89
N ASP A 53 11.89 -30.62 14.74
CA ASP A 53 11.30 -31.88 15.12
C ASP A 53 11.90 -33.02 14.27
N GLN A 54 12.22 -34.14 14.87
CA GLN A 54 12.79 -35.28 14.14
C GLN A 54 11.82 -35.88 13.10
N GLU A 55 10.53 -35.60 13.27
CA GLU A 55 9.48 -35.88 12.28
C GLU A 55 9.30 -34.68 11.31
N LEU A 56 10.38 -34.18 10.76
CA LEU A 56 10.31 -33.31 9.58
C LEU A 56 9.62 -34.12 8.48
N GLY A 57 8.31 -33.95 8.33
CA GLY A 57 7.50 -34.65 7.36
C GLY A 57 8.09 -34.58 5.95
N ASP A 58 7.54 -35.34 5.02
CA ASP A 58 8.03 -35.43 3.65
C ASP A 58 8.06 -34.06 2.96
N PHE A 59 9.14 -33.28 3.19
CA PHE A 59 9.39 -32.01 2.53
C PHE A 59 9.48 -32.10 1.01
N ARG A 60 9.58 -33.30 0.44
CA ARG A 60 9.62 -33.47 -1.00
C ARG A 60 8.34 -33.04 -1.68
N SER A 61 7.22 -33.12 -0.96
CA SER A 61 5.91 -32.66 -1.44
C SER A 61 5.64 -31.19 -1.18
N THR A 62 6.37 -30.54 -0.23
CA THR A 62 6.12 -29.16 0.16
C THR A 62 7.45 -28.40 0.36
N PRO A 63 8.06 -27.91 -0.73
CA PRO A 63 9.38 -27.28 -0.67
C PRO A 63 9.39 -25.96 0.08
N SER A 64 8.23 -25.36 0.37
CA SER A 64 8.09 -24.13 1.14
C SER A 64 6.88 -24.20 2.05
N ILE A 65 7.06 -23.86 3.32
CA ILE A 65 6.02 -23.87 4.35
C ILE A 65 5.76 -22.43 4.78
N GLY A 66 4.52 -22.01 4.75
CA GLY A 66 4.10 -20.69 5.16
C GLY A 66 3.24 -19.96 4.12
N PRO A 67 2.92 -18.63 4.35
CA PRO A 67 3.35 -17.88 5.53
C PRO A 67 2.62 -18.31 6.81
N TYR A 68 3.34 -18.33 7.92
CA TYR A 68 2.78 -18.57 9.26
C TYR A 68 3.21 -17.48 10.23
N GLU A 69 2.44 -17.29 11.32
CA GLU A 69 2.74 -16.28 12.33
C GLU A 69 3.43 -16.89 13.54
N LYS A 70 4.37 -16.16 14.10
CA LYS A 70 5.02 -16.48 15.38
C LYS A 70 5.26 -15.20 16.19
N ILE A 71 5.53 -15.37 17.47
CA ILE A 71 5.83 -14.27 18.38
C ILE A 71 7.33 -14.24 18.64
N ASN A 72 7.94 -13.06 18.50
CA ASN A 72 9.33 -12.83 18.86
C ASN A 72 9.49 -12.65 20.39
N TRP A 73 10.72 -12.69 20.90
CA TRP A 73 11.05 -12.55 22.32
C TRP A 73 10.49 -11.25 22.95
N ASN A 74 10.28 -10.20 22.18
CA ASN A 74 9.75 -8.90 22.63
C ASN A 74 8.21 -8.77 22.42
N GLY A 75 7.52 -9.86 22.09
CA GLY A 75 6.07 -9.87 21.87
C GLY A 75 5.63 -9.41 20.47
N GLN A 76 6.57 -9.04 19.60
CA GLN A 76 6.23 -8.64 18.23
C GLN A 76 5.81 -9.81 17.37
N LYS A 77 4.80 -9.60 16.54
CA LYS A 77 4.34 -10.57 15.56
C LYS A 77 5.27 -10.62 14.35
N ILE A 78 5.68 -11.82 14.01
CA ILE A 78 6.56 -12.12 12.89
C ILE A 78 5.80 -13.02 11.93
N ARG A 79 5.82 -12.70 10.64
CA ARG A 79 5.42 -13.62 9.57
C ARG A 79 6.64 -14.33 9.04
N SER A 80 6.54 -15.64 8.90
CA SER A 80 7.65 -16.47 8.53
C SER A 80 7.30 -17.39 7.36
N ILE A 81 8.28 -17.61 6.50
CA ILE A 81 8.29 -18.65 5.47
C ILE A 81 9.55 -19.46 5.68
N THR A 82 9.42 -20.78 5.64
CA THR A 82 10.56 -21.72 5.66
C THR A 82 10.62 -22.47 4.34
N SER A 83 11.74 -22.35 3.64
CA SER A 83 12.01 -23.06 2.41
C SER A 83 13.05 -24.13 2.64
N VAL A 84 12.81 -25.33 2.08
CA VAL A 84 13.73 -26.45 2.14
C VAL A 84 14.69 -26.38 0.97
N LEU A 85 15.98 -26.44 1.26
CA LEU A 85 17.05 -26.45 0.27
C LEU A 85 17.65 -27.84 0.19
N TYR A 86 17.68 -28.40 -0.99
CA TYR A 86 18.04 -29.79 -1.22
C TYR A 86 19.47 -29.92 -1.75
N ASP A 87 20.10 -31.04 -1.43
CA ASP A 87 21.35 -31.48 -2.05
C ASP A 87 21.10 -31.99 -3.48
N GLN A 88 22.16 -32.35 -4.20
CA GLN A 88 22.06 -32.89 -5.55
C GLN A 88 21.37 -34.26 -5.62
N LYS A 89 21.21 -34.94 -4.48
CA LYS A 89 20.53 -36.24 -4.38
C LYS A 89 19.07 -36.09 -3.99
N GLY A 90 18.59 -34.84 -3.75
CA GLY A 90 17.24 -34.57 -3.33
C GLY A 90 16.99 -34.76 -1.83
N ASN A 91 18.02 -34.79 -0.99
CA ASN A 91 17.86 -34.80 0.45
C ASN A 91 17.84 -33.36 0.96
N ALA A 92 17.03 -33.06 1.99
CA ALA A 92 17.03 -31.78 2.65
C ALA A 92 18.40 -31.52 3.31
N GLU A 93 19.09 -30.47 2.88
CA GLU A 93 20.42 -30.10 3.39
C GLU A 93 20.33 -28.88 4.31
N TYR A 94 19.56 -27.86 3.93
CA TYR A 94 19.35 -26.65 4.72
C TYR A 94 17.88 -26.24 4.75
N LEU A 95 17.52 -25.42 5.76
CA LEU A 95 16.28 -24.68 5.80
C LEU A 95 16.59 -23.19 5.76
N LEU A 96 15.95 -22.47 4.87
CA LEU A 96 16.00 -21.02 4.77
C LEU A 96 14.72 -20.43 5.38
N CYS A 97 14.84 -19.79 6.54
CA CYS A 97 13.72 -19.16 7.24
C CYS A 97 13.75 -17.65 7.03
N ILE A 98 12.75 -17.11 6.34
CA ILE A 98 12.56 -15.67 6.17
C ILE A 98 11.54 -15.21 7.20
N ASN A 99 11.96 -14.31 8.09
CA ASN A 99 11.17 -13.79 9.19
C ASN A 99 10.93 -12.30 8.95
N LEU A 100 9.68 -11.91 8.71
CA LEU A 100 9.29 -10.51 8.51
C LEU A 100 8.62 -9.96 9.77
N ASN A 101 9.20 -8.91 10.35
CA ASN A 101 8.57 -8.15 11.43
C ASN A 101 7.47 -7.28 10.85
N PHE A 102 6.24 -7.69 11.07
CA PHE A 102 5.05 -7.05 10.54
C PHE A 102 4.42 -6.03 11.49
N SER A 103 4.91 -5.93 12.72
CA SER A 103 4.31 -5.12 13.79
C SER A 103 4.20 -3.64 13.43
N VAL A 104 5.18 -3.07 12.73
CA VAL A 104 5.15 -1.66 12.33
C VAL A 104 4.04 -1.39 11.33
N LEU A 105 3.86 -2.29 10.37
CA LEU A 105 2.78 -2.19 9.38
C LEU A 105 1.40 -2.38 10.02
N GLU A 106 1.29 -3.31 10.98
CA GLU A 106 0.06 -3.51 11.76
C GLU A 106 -0.30 -2.27 12.57
N GLN A 107 0.67 -1.64 13.26
CA GLN A 107 0.47 -0.39 14.00
C GLN A 107 0.03 0.76 13.07
N ALA A 108 0.67 0.91 11.92
CA ALA A 108 0.29 1.91 10.91
C ALA A 108 -1.14 1.66 10.40
N HIS A 109 -1.50 0.40 10.15
CA HIS A 109 -2.85 0.02 9.74
C HIS A 109 -3.89 0.38 10.81
N LEU A 110 -3.62 0.04 12.08
CA LEU A 110 -4.52 0.38 13.20
C LEU A 110 -4.68 1.90 13.38
N ALA A 111 -3.58 2.66 13.24
CA ALA A 111 -3.63 4.12 13.30
C ALA A 111 -4.48 4.71 12.16
N LEU A 112 -4.33 4.19 10.94
CA LEU A 112 -5.16 4.59 9.80
C LEU A 112 -6.62 4.20 10.01
N GLN A 113 -6.91 2.99 10.50
CA GLN A 113 -8.28 2.58 10.83
C GLN A 113 -8.91 3.50 11.86
N ALA A 114 -8.20 3.83 12.94
CA ALA A 114 -8.69 4.75 13.97
C ALA A 114 -8.98 6.14 13.39
N PHE A 115 -8.14 6.63 12.47
CA PHE A 115 -8.36 7.91 11.79
C PHE A 115 -9.60 7.91 10.89
N PHE A 116 -9.86 6.80 10.20
CA PHE A 116 -11.04 6.65 9.33
C PHE A 116 -12.31 6.19 10.07
N GLN A 117 -12.19 5.73 11.31
CA GLN A 117 -13.35 5.44 12.15
C GLN A 117 -13.99 6.73 12.68
N VAL A 118 -14.61 7.48 11.77
CA VAL A 118 -15.50 8.57 12.18
C VAL A 118 -16.77 7.93 12.73
N HIS A 119 -16.93 7.97 14.04
CA HIS A 119 -18.03 7.29 14.74
C HIS A 119 -19.43 7.75 14.31
N ARG A 120 -19.55 8.93 13.71
CA ARG A 120 -20.80 9.43 13.16
C ARG A 120 -20.55 10.60 12.21
N LEU A 121 -20.68 10.38 10.92
CA LEU A 121 -20.88 11.49 10.00
C LEU A 121 -22.30 12.01 10.20
N ILE A 122 -22.43 13.28 10.56
CA ILE A 122 -23.71 13.96 10.54
C ILE A 122 -23.87 14.61 9.16
N PRO A 123 -25.09 14.70 8.61
CA PRO A 123 -25.33 15.51 7.43
C PRO A 123 -24.83 16.95 7.67
N GLN A 124 -24.33 17.58 6.63
CA GLN A 124 -23.91 18.96 6.70
C GLN A 124 -25.07 19.84 7.21
N PRO A 125 -24.85 20.65 8.25
CA PRO A 125 -25.94 21.48 8.80
C PRO A 125 -26.35 22.56 7.81
N ASP A 126 -27.58 22.52 7.35
CA ASP A 126 -28.16 23.50 6.41
C ASP A 126 -28.03 24.95 6.90
N THR A 127 -28.04 25.15 8.22
CA THR A 127 -27.91 26.46 8.84
C THR A 127 -26.54 27.11 8.74
N LEU A 128 -25.48 26.29 8.58
CA LEU A 128 -24.10 26.79 8.50
C LEU A 128 -23.62 26.98 7.06
N PHE A 129 -24.13 26.19 6.12
CA PHE A 129 -23.61 26.15 4.75
C PHE A 129 -24.70 26.23 3.68
N LYS A 130 -25.85 26.82 4.03
CA LYS A 130 -27.04 26.86 3.18
C LYS A 130 -26.82 27.42 1.77
N ASP A 131 -25.77 28.22 1.58
CA ASP A 131 -25.42 28.84 0.31
C ASP A 131 -23.95 28.66 -0.08
N ASP A 132 -23.34 27.51 0.29
CA ASP A 132 -21.98 27.21 -0.21
C ASP A 132 -22.05 26.82 -1.70
N TRP A 133 -22.13 27.86 -2.52
CA TRP A 133 -22.14 27.74 -3.97
C TRP A 133 -20.84 27.09 -4.51
N GLN A 134 -19.72 27.20 -3.81
CA GLN A 134 -18.46 26.57 -4.19
C GLN A 134 -18.55 25.04 -4.04
N GLU A 135 -19.11 24.57 -2.94
CA GLU A 135 -19.33 23.13 -2.71
C GLU A 135 -20.29 22.55 -3.73
N ARG A 136 -21.37 23.27 -4.07
CA ARG A 136 -22.32 22.85 -5.13
C ARG A 136 -21.61 22.71 -6.48
N ILE A 137 -20.77 23.69 -6.86
CA ILE A 137 -19.95 23.60 -8.07
C ILE A 137 -19.02 22.41 -8.02
N ASN A 138 -18.32 22.16 -6.91
CA ASN A 138 -17.40 21.06 -6.75
C ASN A 138 -18.12 19.71 -6.85
N THR A 139 -19.24 19.57 -6.17
CA THR A 139 -20.06 18.34 -6.21
C THR A 139 -20.50 18.02 -7.63
N PHE A 140 -21.06 18.99 -8.34
CA PHE A 140 -21.48 18.81 -9.72
C PHE A 140 -20.28 18.47 -10.64
N LEU A 141 -19.19 19.21 -10.51
CA LEU A 141 -17.98 19.03 -11.30
C LEU A 141 -17.42 17.61 -11.16
N HIS A 142 -17.31 17.11 -9.92
CA HIS A 142 -16.80 15.77 -9.68
C HIS A 142 -17.76 14.68 -10.15
N ALA A 143 -19.07 14.85 -10.01
CA ALA A 143 -20.06 13.94 -10.56
C ALA A 143 -20.00 13.88 -12.09
N TRP A 144 -19.87 15.05 -12.75
CA TRP A 144 -19.73 15.15 -14.20
C TRP A 144 -18.46 14.44 -14.68
N LEU A 145 -17.32 14.65 -14.01
CA LEU A 145 -16.05 13.99 -14.34
C LEU A 145 -16.15 12.47 -14.22
N GLN A 146 -16.77 11.95 -13.16
CA GLN A 146 -17.01 10.51 -12.98
C GLN A 146 -17.87 9.94 -14.11
N GLN A 147 -18.97 10.60 -14.45
CA GLN A 147 -19.89 10.17 -15.50
C GLN A 147 -19.20 10.05 -16.88
N HIS A 148 -18.22 10.93 -17.13
CA HIS A 148 -17.47 10.95 -18.38
C HIS A 148 -16.14 10.18 -18.35
N ASN A 149 -15.82 9.49 -17.24
CA ASN A 149 -14.54 8.81 -17.00
C ASN A 149 -13.32 9.73 -17.21
N LEU A 150 -13.42 10.99 -16.76
CA LEU A 150 -12.39 12.01 -16.89
C LEU A 150 -11.84 12.41 -15.51
N SER A 151 -10.66 13.01 -15.50
CA SER A 151 -10.08 13.67 -14.32
C SER A 151 -9.70 15.12 -14.65
N LEU A 152 -9.64 16.00 -13.65
CA LEU A 152 -9.25 17.41 -13.83
C LEU A 152 -7.90 17.55 -14.57
N ARG A 153 -6.97 16.61 -14.34
CA ARG A 153 -5.64 16.63 -14.94
C ARG A 153 -5.63 16.24 -16.42
N THR A 154 -6.61 15.49 -16.88
CA THR A 154 -6.66 14.93 -18.24
C THR A 154 -7.60 15.71 -19.17
N LEU A 155 -8.31 16.74 -18.66
CA LEU A 155 -9.26 17.54 -19.43
C LEU A 155 -8.59 18.25 -20.60
N LYS A 156 -9.07 18.00 -21.81
CA LYS A 156 -8.73 18.74 -23.03
C LYS A 156 -9.58 20.01 -23.12
N ILE A 157 -9.22 20.91 -24.00
CA ILE A 157 -9.94 22.19 -24.20
C ILE A 157 -11.43 21.97 -24.48
N LYS A 158 -11.76 20.94 -25.28
CA LYS A 158 -13.14 20.57 -25.60
C LYS A 158 -13.91 20.13 -24.34
N ASP A 159 -13.27 19.30 -23.50
CA ASP A 159 -13.90 18.77 -22.29
C ASP A 159 -14.16 19.90 -21.29
N LYS A 160 -13.20 20.81 -21.13
CA LYS A 160 -13.35 22.01 -20.29
C LYS A 160 -14.51 22.89 -20.74
N ARG A 161 -14.67 23.05 -22.05
CA ARG A 161 -15.79 23.80 -22.62
C ARG A 161 -17.12 23.10 -22.30
N ASN A 162 -17.24 21.81 -22.56
CA ASN A 162 -18.44 21.03 -22.28
C ASN A 162 -18.81 21.09 -20.78
N LEU A 163 -17.80 21.03 -19.90
CA LEU A 163 -18.02 21.14 -18.46
C LEU A 163 -18.50 22.55 -18.05
N VAL A 164 -17.97 23.63 -18.66
CA VAL A 164 -18.46 25.00 -18.43
C VAL A 164 -19.91 25.14 -18.91
N GLU A 165 -20.26 24.56 -20.04
CA GLU A 165 -21.63 24.53 -20.56
C GLU A 165 -22.58 23.79 -19.61
N ALA A 166 -22.16 22.64 -19.09
CA ALA A 166 -22.94 21.88 -18.10
C ALA A 166 -23.10 22.64 -16.77
N LEU A 167 -22.04 23.24 -16.27
CA LEU A 167 -22.09 24.11 -15.07
C LEU A 167 -23.00 25.32 -15.26
N PHE A 168 -23.04 25.89 -16.48
CA PHE A 168 -23.96 27.00 -16.79
C PHE A 168 -25.42 26.56 -16.70
N ALA A 169 -25.77 25.38 -17.22
CA ALA A 169 -27.11 24.83 -17.13
C ALA A 169 -27.55 24.59 -15.69
N GLU A 170 -26.62 24.29 -14.78
CA GLU A 170 -26.85 24.10 -13.34
C GLU A 170 -26.89 25.40 -12.52
N GLY A 171 -26.77 26.55 -13.17
CA GLY A 171 -26.80 27.86 -12.47
C GLY A 171 -25.52 28.20 -11.70
N ALA A 172 -24.40 27.54 -11.96
CA ALA A 172 -23.13 27.75 -11.27
C ALA A 172 -22.59 29.19 -11.41
N PHE A 173 -23.09 29.97 -12.37
CA PHE A 173 -22.62 31.30 -12.72
C PHE A 173 -23.59 32.43 -12.36
N ASP A 174 -24.62 32.15 -11.55
CA ASP A 174 -25.59 33.12 -11.10
C ASP A 174 -25.00 34.06 -10.03
N GLY A 175 -23.96 33.60 -9.32
CA GLY A 175 -23.20 34.38 -8.36
C GLY A 175 -22.03 35.13 -8.97
N ARG A 176 -21.66 36.29 -8.39
CA ARG A 176 -20.60 37.17 -8.89
C ARG A 176 -19.22 36.54 -9.05
N SER A 177 -18.90 35.50 -8.27
CA SER A 177 -17.57 34.88 -8.22
C SER A 177 -17.50 33.49 -8.88
N GLY A 178 -18.62 32.93 -9.36
CA GLY A 178 -18.67 31.58 -9.94
C GLY A 178 -17.74 31.42 -11.14
N ALA A 179 -17.71 32.40 -12.04
CA ALA A 179 -16.86 32.32 -13.24
C ALA A 179 -15.35 32.31 -12.90
N ASP A 180 -14.95 33.09 -11.89
CA ASP A 180 -13.55 33.20 -11.46
C ASP A 180 -13.13 31.88 -10.75
N TYR A 181 -14.02 31.35 -9.93
CA TYR A 181 -13.79 30.10 -9.26
C TYR A 181 -13.62 28.92 -10.26
N VAL A 182 -14.54 28.79 -11.20
CA VAL A 182 -14.47 27.75 -12.24
C VAL A 182 -13.23 27.91 -13.11
N ALA A 183 -12.84 29.14 -13.45
CA ALA A 183 -11.61 29.43 -14.18
C ALA A 183 -10.38 28.87 -13.43
N ASN A 184 -10.29 29.12 -12.13
CA ASN A 184 -9.21 28.61 -11.28
C ASN A 184 -9.22 27.11 -11.18
N VAL A 185 -10.37 26.48 -10.89
CA VAL A 185 -10.47 25.02 -10.71
C VAL A 185 -10.12 24.28 -12.00
N LEU A 186 -10.56 24.80 -13.15
CA LEU A 186 -10.28 24.19 -14.46
C LEU A 186 -8.92 24.60 -15.04
N ASN A 187 -8.14 25.42 -14.32
CA ASN A 187 -6.90 26.00 -14.83
C ASN A 187 -7.11 26.60 -16.25
N MET A 188 -8.04 27.55 -16.34
CA MET A 188 -8.41 28.26 -17.57
C MET A 188 -8.25 29.76 -17.36
N GLY A 189 -7.96 30.48 -18.45
CA GLY A 189 -8.00 31.91 -18.41
C GLY A 189 -9.43 32.42 -18.14
N ARG A 190 -9.58 33.38 -17.21
CA ARG A 190 -10.86 34.04 -16.86
C ARG A 190 -11.60 34.50 -18.11
N ALA A 191 -10.90 35.19 -19.03
CA ALA A 191 -11.46 35.67 -20.29
C ALA A 191 -12.06 34.53 -21.16
N THR A 192 -11.49 33.33 -21.10
CA THR A 192 -11.98 32.19 -21.84
C THR A 192 -13.31 31.69 -21.29
N VAL A 193 -13.44 31.59 -19.96
CA VAL A 193 -14.70 31.21 -19.30
C VAL A 193 -15.78 32.25 -19.65
N TYR A 194 -15.49 33.54 -19.52
CA TYR A 194 -16.44 34.60 -19.89
C TYR A 194 -16.83 34.57 -21.38
N LYS A 195 -15.90 34.23 -22.28
CA LYS A 195 -16.21 34.06 -23.70
C LYS A 195 -17.22 32.92 -23.91
N TYR A 196 -17.05 31.78 -23.21
CA TYR A 196 -18.01 30.69 -23.29
C TYR A 196 -19.38 31.07 -22.73
N LEU A 197 -19.40 31.72 -21.55
CA LEU A 197 -20.64 32.19 -20.93
C LEU A 197 -21.39 33.22 -21.82
N LYS A 198 -20.66 34.11 -22.49
CA LYS A 198 -21.28 35.07 -23.43
C LYS A 198 -21.94 34.36 -24.60
N ALA A 199 -21.31 33.29 -25.12
CA ALA A 199 -21.88 32.51 -26.23
C ALA A 199 -23.12 31.68 -25.80
N LEU A 200 -23.28 31.38 -24.51
CA LEU A 200 -24.43 30.64 -23.96
C LEU A 200 -25.62 31.54 -23.59
N ARG A 201 -25.34 32.83 -23.37
CA ARG A 201 -26.38 33.82 -23.02
C ARG A 201 -27.05 34.51 -24.23
N GLY A 202 -26.51 34.21 -25.43
CA GLY A 202 -26.99 34.74 -26.71
C GLY A 202 -26.34 36.07 -27.04
#